data_816e04e038c9117fed1f8f715a99194b
#
_entry.id   816e04e038c9117fed1f8f715a99194b
#
_cell.length_a   1.000
_cell.length_b   1.000
_cell.length_c   1.000
_cell.angle_alpha   90.00
_cell.angle_beta   90.00
_cell.angle_gamma   90.00
#
_symmetry.space_group_name_H-M   'P 1'
#
loop_
_entity.id
_entity.type
_entity.pdbx_description
1 polymer ?
#
loop_
_entity_poly.entity_id
_entity_poly.type
_entity_poly.pdbx_seq_one_letter_code
_entity_poly.pdbx_strand_id
1 'polypeptide(L)'
;MSQFDSEPVRDPAGLGFDKGRLVRLKQWMQRYVDTGRWPGGAVLVARHGELAFFDCAGYADVEAKRPWQRDLIARIYSMTKPVTAVALMMLYEEARVHLDDPVEAYLPEFKNAQLLIPGATSLDQTVPVKTKITIHHLLTHTSGLSLFTNPGLLGEAYAKEKLGLALAYGGLDKMVRRIAELPLEWEPGRKWQYSTGSDVIGRIVEVVSGMTLDKYFATRIFEPLGMTDTGFSVPESEISRFPPLYEATVGGMALHEAPEVSAWRQARVDTFCGGGGLVGTIDDYWRFAEMLRAGGVLNGERILSPRTLSLAACNHLPGDLASMATEVWAETQFDGVGFGLLGSVVLDPAKAQISAQVGDYGWGGAAGTFFWVSPGDDMVVVLFTQLLPSSAIPVRKELRALVHGALTGA
;
A
#
# COMPACT_ATOMS: atom_id res chain seq x y z
N MET A 1 -20.05 -2.24 -18.62
CA MET A 1 -19.26 -1.11 -19.16
C MET A 1 -19.28 -0.04 -18.09
N SER A 2 -18.14 0.22 -17.44
CA SER A 2 -18.03 1.29 -16.45
C SER A 2 -18.35 2.62 -17.11
N GLN A 3 -19.08 3.47 -16.40
CA GLN A 3 -19.54 4.78 -16.88
C GLN A 3 -18.40 5.82 -17.01
N PHE A 4 -17.16 5.41 -16.73
CA PHE A 4 -15.95 6.24 -16.82
C PHE A 4 -15.05 5.66 -17.91
N ASP A 5 -14.98 6.33 -19.04
CA ASP A 5 -13.97 6.05 -20.06
C ASP A 5 -12.58 6.21 -19.46
N SER A 6 -11.65 5.30 -19.83
CA SER A 6 -10.24 5.41 -19.42
C SER A 6 -9.71 6.76 -19.94
N GLU A 7 -9.01 7.50 -19.06
CA GLU A 7 -8.39 8.77 -19.46
C GLU A 7 -7.45 8.57 -20.66
N PRO A 8 -7.55 9.41 -21.69
CA PRO A 8 -6.70 9.29 -22.86
C PRO A 8 -5.24 9.67 -22.57
N VAL A 9 -4.32 8.91 -23.13
CA VAL A 9 -2.89 9.27 -23.07
C VAL A 9 -2.65 10.48 -23.96
N ARG A 10 -2.07 11.55 -23.39
CA ARG A 10 -1.70 12.79 -24.07
C ARG A 10 -0.36 12.66 -24.77
N ASP A 11 0.00 13.67 -25.58
CA ASP A 11 1.33 13.73 -26.15
C ASP A 11 2.40 13.88 -25.03
N PRO A 12 3.26 12.87 -24.80
CA PRO A 12 4.25 12.93 -23.74
C PRO A 12 5.22 14.12 -23.85
N ALA A 13 5.52 14.60 -25.07
CA ALA A 13 6.42 15.72 -25.27
C ALA A 13 5.86 17.01 -24.65
N GLY A 14 4.54 17.24 -24.76
CA GLY A 14 3.86 18.37 -24.11
C GLY A 14 3.88 18.30 -22.57
N LEU A 15 4.11 17.09 -22.01
CA LEU A 15 4.21 16.83 -20.59
C LEU A 15 5.67 16.70 -20.10
N GLY A 16 6.65 17.09 -20.94
CA GLY A 16 8.07 17.09 -20.58
C GLY A 16 8.73 15.71 -20.59
N PHE A 17 8.27 14.79 -21.46
CA PHE A 17 8.88 13.48 -21.66
C PHE A 17 9.40 13.27 -23.07
N ASP A 18 10.53 12.57 -23.19
CA ASP A 18 11.03 12.02 -24.46
C ASP A 18 10.25 10.74 -24.80
N LYS A 19 9.48 10.78 -25.90
CA LYS A 19 8.68 9.64 -26.39
C LYS A 19 9.54 8.39 -26.65
N GLY A 20 10.73 8.56 -27.24
CA GLY A 20 11.63 7.45 -27.54
C GLY A 20 12.16 6.76 -26.28
N ARG A 21 12.32 7.52 -25.20
CA ARG A 21 12.73 6.97 -23.91
C ARG A 21 11.57 6.29 -23.17
N LEU A 22 10.35 6.80 -23.26
CA LEU A 22 9.17 6.13 -22.68
C LEU A 22 8.90 4.74 -23.30
N VAL A 23 9.23 4.53 -24.59
CA VAL A 23 9.15 3.20 -25.22
C VAL A 23 10.00 2.15 -24.48
N ARG A 24 11.06 2.57 -23.77
CA ARG A 24 11.89 1.66 -22.97
C ARG A 24 11.10 0.99 -21.83
N LEU A 25 10.05 1.63 -21.32
CA LEU A 25 9.15 1.03 -20.31
C LEU A 25 8.47 -0.23 -20.86
N LYS A 26 7.93 -0.15 -22.06
CA LYS A 26 7.34 -1.32 -22.73
C LYS A 26 8.37 -2.42 -22.98
N GLN A 27 9.53 -2.06 -23.52
CA GLN A 27 10.62 -2.99 -23.76
C GLN A 27 11.13 -3.66 -22.48
N TRP A 28 11.16 -2.89 -21.38
CA TRP A 28 11.56 -3.39 -20.07
C TRP A 28 10.54 -4.41 -19.51
N MET A 29 9.24 -4.11 -19.55
CA MET A 29 8.19 -5.06 -19.16
C MET A 29 8.27 -6.34 -20.00
N GLN A 30 8.39 -6.20 -21.33
CA GLN A 30 8.45 -7.32 -22.26
C GLN A 30 9.64 -8.25 -22.00
N ARG A 31 10.83 -7.71 -21.67
CA ARG A 31 12.01 -8.52 -21.31
C ARG A 31 11.76 -9.45 -20.13
N TYR A 32 11.06 -9.00 -19.09
CA TYR A 32 10.73 -9.85 -17.95
C TYR A 32 9.72 -10.92 -18.31
N VAL A 33 8.74 -10.60 -19.17
CA VAL A 33 7.78 -11.57 -19.70
C VAL A 33 8.50 -12.64 -20.55
N ASP A 34 9.36 -12.21 -21.50
CA ASP A 34 10.07 -13.11 -22.41
C ASP A 34 11.03 -14.06 -21.68
N THR A 35 11.54 -13.65 -20.52
CA THR A 35 12.40 -14.50 -19.69
C THR A 35 11.61 -15.41 -18.72
N GLY A 36 10.27 -15.36 -18.72
CA GLY A 36 9.42 -16.14 -17.82
C GLY A 36 9.53 -15.77 -16.35
N ARG A 37 10.08 -14.59 -16.05
CA ARG A 37 10.27 -14.09 -14.67
C ARG A 37 9.17 -13.19 -14.18
N TRP A 38 8.24 -12.81 -15.04
CA TRP A 38 7.12 -11.93 -14.74
C TRP A 38 5.89 -12.34 -15.53
N PRO A 39 4.71 -12.48 -14.90
CA PRO A 39 3.51 -12.90 -15.62
C PRO A 39 3.06 -11.84 -16.61
N GLY A 40 3.04 -10.62 -16.17
CA GLY A 40 2.60 -9.44 -16.90
C GLY A 40 2.26 -8.32 -15.93
N GLY A 41 1.91 -7.17 -16.49
CA GLY A 41 1.52 -6.00 -15.71
C GLY A 41 1.30 -4.78 -16.56
N ALA A 42 1.01 -3.68 -15.90
CA ALA A 42 0.74 -2.39 -16.51
C ALA A 42 1.50 -1.28 -15.76
N VAL A 43 1.97 -0.29 -16.53
CA VAL A 43 2.56 0.96 -16.02
C VAL A 43 1.76 2.14 -16.51
N LEU A 44 1.47 3.04 -15.59
CA LEU A 44 0.82 4.31 -15.84
C LEU A 44 1.71 5.44 -15.31
N VAL A 45 1.98 6.46 -16.15
CA VAL A 45 2.71 7.68 -15.77
C VAL A 45 1.83 8.88 -16.10
N ALA A 46 1.57 9.72 -15.10
CA ALA A 46 0.85 10.97 -15.25
C ALA A 46 1.72 12.14 -14.78
N ARG A 47 1.61 13.29 -15.43
CA ARG A 47 2.27 14.54 -15.06
C ARG A 47 1.34 15.72 -15.29
N HIS A 48 1.35 16.69 -14.39
CA HIS A 48 0.45 17.86 -14.44
C HIS A 48 -1.05 17.48 -14.52
N GLY A 49 -1.42 16.33 -13.96
CA GLY A 49 -2.81 15.83 -13.97
C GLY A 49 -3.21 15.10 -15.25
N GLU A 50 -2.32 14.93 -16.22
CA GLU A 50 -2.60 14.27 -17.50
C GLU A 50 -1.74 13.01 -17.70
N LEU A 51 -2.31 11.97 -18.33
CA LEU A 51 -1.60 10.73 -18.63
C LEU A 51 -0.57 10.95 -19.75
N ALA A 52 0.72 10.80 -19.43
CA ALA A 52 1.82 10.83 -20.37
C ALA A 52 2.13 9.46 -20.99
N PHE A 53 1.84 8.38 -20.25
CA PHE A 53 2.13 7.02 -20.68
C PHE A 53 1.18 6.02 -20.01
N PHE A 54 0.72 5.09 -20.79
CA PHE A 54 0.10 3.85 -20.33
C PHE A 54 0.49 2.73 -21.30
N ASP A 55 0.99 1.62 -20.78
CA ASP A 55 1.14 0.38 -21.55
C ASP A 55 1.10 -0.82 -20.60
N CYS A 56 0.83 -1.98 -21.18
CA CYS A 56 0.84 -3.27 -20.48
C CYS A 56 1.60 -4.29 -21.33
N ALA A 57 2.13 -5.32 -20.65
CA ALA A 57 2.82 -6.42 -21.30
C ALA A 57 2.52 -7.75 -20.60
N GLY A 58 2.65 -8.85 -21.32
CA GLY A 58 2.48 -10.19 -20.78
C GLY A 58 1.03 -10.57 -20.56
N TYR A 59 0.82 -11.44 -19.59
CA TYR A 59 -0.43 -12.14 -19.40
C TYR A 59 -1.03 -11.83 -18.02
N ALA A 60 -2.35 -11.65 -17.98
CA ALA A 60 -3.14 -11.73 -16.76
C ALA A 60 -3.21 -13.19 -16.27
N ASP A 61 -3.28 -14.14 -17.21
CA ASP A 61 -3.29 -15.57 -16.97
C ASP A 61 -2.29 -16.22 -17.92
N VAL A 62 -1.20 -16.74 -17.37
CA VAL A 62 -0.07 -17.29 -18.15
C VAL A 62 -0.45 -18.62 -18.79
N GLU A 63 -1.18 -19.45 -18.06
CA GLU A 63 -1.59 -20.79 -18.52
C GLU A 63 -2.61 -20.68 -19.66
N ALA A 64 -3.60 -19.79 -19.51
CA ALA A 64 -4.62 -19.52 -20.52
C ALA A 64 -4.13 -18.57 -21.63
N LYS A 65 -2.92 -18.00 -21.50
CA LYS A 65 -2.38 -16.95 -22.40
C LYS A 65 -3.32 -15.76 -22.55
N ARG A 66 -4.09 -15.43 -21.51
CA ARG A 66 -4.97 -14.27 -21.49
C ARG A 66 -4.12 -13.02 -21.27
N PRO A 67 -4.11 -12.05 -22.21
CA PRO A 67 -3.25 -10.88 -22.11
C PRO A 67 -3.61 -10.00 -20.91
N TRP A 68 -2.64 -9.25 -20.39
CA TRP A 68 -2.88 -8.19 -19.42
C TRP A 68 -3.69 -7.06 -20.07
N GLN A 69 -4.70 -6.56 -19.38
CA GLN A 69 -5.58 -5.48 -19.83
C GLN A 69 -5.68 -4.38 -18.77
N ARG A 70 -6.08 -3.19 -19.19
CA ARG A 70 -6.15 -1.99 -18.35
C ARG A 70 -7.20 -2.10 -17.24
N ASP A 71 -8.28 -2.78 -17.51
CA ASP A 71 -9.46 -2.93 -16.65
C ASP A 71 -9.38 -4.10 -15.65
N LEU A 72 -8.22 -4.77 -15.54
CA LEU A 72 -8.06 -5.86 -14.59
C LEU A 72 -8.12 -5.35 -13.15
N ILE A 73 -8.87 -6.10 -12.32
CA ILE A 73 -9.01 -5.85 -10.88
C ILE A 73 -7.92 -6.64 -10.16
N ALA A 74 -6.85 -5.99 -9.72
CA ALA A 74 -5.70 -6.63 -9.11
C ALA A 74 -5.73 -6.55 -7.57
N ARG A 75 -5.10 -7.52 -6.90
CA ARG A 75 -4.81 -7.42 -5.47
C ARG A 75 -3.76 -6.34 -5.25
N ILE A 76 -4.12 -5.28 -4.53
CA ILE A 76 -3.18 -4.17 -4.27
C ILE A 76 -2.44 -4.29 -2.95
N TYR A 77 -2.83 -5.26 -2.10
CA TYR A 77 -2.18 -5.53 -0.81
C TYR A 77 -1.89 -4.24 -0.03
N SER A 78 -0.63 -4.02 0.32
CA SER A 78 -0.23 -2.90 1.18
C SER A 78 -0.41 -1.52 0.57
N MET A 79 -0.75 -1.40 -0.71
CA MET A 79 -1.25 -0.13 -1.26
C MET A 79 -2.63 0.25 -0.68
N THR A 80 -3.27 -0.62 0.11
CA THR A 80 -4.41 -0.31 0.97
C THR A 80 -4.05 0.69 2.08
N LYS A 81 -2.84 0.64 2.64
CA LYS A 81 -2.42 1.44 3.80
C LYS A 81 -2.53 2.96 3.59
N PRO A 82 -2.10 3.53 2.46
CA PRO A 82 -2.33 4.95 2.17
C PRO A 82 -3.80 5.34 2.16
N VAL A 83 -4.69 4.47 1.66
CA VAL A 83 -6.14 4.70 1.67
C VAL A 83 -6.68 4.73 3.11
N THR A 84 -6.22 3.79 3.94
CA THR A 84 -6.57 3.72 5.36
C THR A 84 -6.07 4.95 6.12
N ALA A 85 -4.86 5.41 5.82
CA ALA A 85 -4.31 6.63 6.41
C ALA A 85 -5.11 7.87 6.00
N VAL A 86 -5.48 8.01 4.72
CA VAL A 86 -6.36 9.08 4.24
C VAL A 86 -7.70 9.06 4.98
N ALA A 87 -8.32 7.89 5.13
CA ALA A 87 -9.58 7.74 5.87
C ALA A 87 -9.47 8.25 7.32
N LEU A 88 -8.38 7.93 8.02
CA LEU A 88 -8.15 8.46 9.36
C LEU A 88 -7.89 9.97 9.35
N MET A 89 -7.11 10.47 8.38
CA MET A 89 -6.82 11.90 8.29
C MET A 89 -8.04 12.75 7.93
N MET A 90 -9.08 12.17 7.32
CA MET A 90 -10.39 12.83 7.17
C MET A 90 -11.06 13.02 8.54
N LEU A 91 -11.01 12.02 9.42
CA LEU A 91 -11.52 12.13 10.80
C LEU A 91 -10.67 13.08 11.65
N TYR A 92 -9.38 13.19 11.38
CA TYR A 92 -8.49 14.18 11.96
C TYR A 92 -8.93 15.61 11.59
N GLU A 93 -9.23 15.88 10.32
CA GLU A 93 -9.76 17.19 9.87
C GLU A 93 -11.13 17.52 10.48
N GLU A 94 -11.92 16.48 10.80
CA GLU A 94 -13.19 16.62 11.52
C GLU A 94 -13.00 16.83 13.03
N ALA A 95 -11.76 16.91 13.52
CA ALA A 95 -11.39 17.02 14.95
C ALA A 95 -11.98 15.88 15.83
N ARG A 96 -12.13 14.69 15.25
CA ARG A 96 -12.67 13.49 15.91
C ARG A 96 -11.57 12.57 16.43
N VAL A 97 -10.35 12.72 15.92
CA VAL A 97 -9.15 12.01 16.35
C VAL A 97 -7.94 12.94 16.28
N HIS A 98 -6.93 12.70 17.10
CA HIS A 98 -5.63 13.37 17.04
C HIS A 98 -4.50 12.35 16.93
N LEU A 99 -3.36 12.75 16.34
CA LEU A 99 -2.24 11.83 16.12
C LEU A 99 -1.60 11.35 17.44
N ASP A 100 -1.64 12.17 18.47
CA ASP A 100 -1.11 11.88 19.81
C ASP A 100 -2.12 11.20 20.74
N ASP A 101 -3.37 11.00 20.30
CA ASP A 101 -4.36 10.27 21.09
C ASP A 101 -3.88 8.83 21.38
N PRO A 102 -4.02 8.36 22.61
CA PRO A 102 -3.74 6.99 22.95
C PRO A 102 -4.80 6.07 22.30
N VAL A 103 -4.35 4.99 21.69
CA VAL A 103 -5.22 4.00 21.04
C VAL A 103 -6.29 3.45 21.97
N GLU A 104 -5.95 3.29 23.25
CA GLU A 104 -6.88 2.82 24.30
C GLU A 104 -8.11 3.72 24.51
N ALA A 105 -8.08 4.97 24.05
CA ALA A 105 -9.23 5.88 24.11
C ALA A 105 -10.35 5.45 23.14
N TYR A 106 -10.00 4.78 22.06
CA TYR A 106 -10.92 4.26 21.04
C TYR A 106 -11.11 2.75 21.14
N LEU A 107 -10.06 2.03 21.51
CA LEU A 107 -9.98 0.57 21.61
C LEU A 107 -9.47 0.18 23.01
N PRO A 108 -10.36 0.09 24.00
CA PRO A 108 -10.00 -0.18 25.41
C PRO A 108 -9.19 -1.45 25.64
N GLU A 109 -9.24 -2.39 24.72
CA GLU A 109 -8.46 -3.63 24.72
C GLU A 109 -6.94 -3.40 24.71
N PHE A 110 -6.45 -2.24 24.25
CA PHE A 110 -5.02 -1.87 24.27
C PHE A 110 -4.55 -1.25 25.60
N LYS A 111 -5.44 -1.08 26.60
CA LYS A 111 -5.14 -0.38 27.85
C LYS A 111 -4.00 -1.03 28.65
N ASN A 112 -3.91 -2.34 28.64
CA ASN A 112 -2.96 -3.10 29.43
C ASN A 112 -1.91 -3.80 28.56
N ALA A 113 -1.48 -3.14 27.45
CA ALA A 113 -0.50 -3.71 26.54
C ALA A 113 0.76 -4.17 27.30
N GLN A 114 1.28 -5.32 26.91
CA GLN A 114 2.46 -5.94 27.48
C GLN A 114 3.60 -5.88 26.47
N LEU A 115 4.83 -5.87 26.95
CA LEU A 115 6.07 -5.89 26.15
C LEU A 115 6.78 -7.22 26.39
N LEU A 116 7.19 -7.92 25.34
CA LEU A 116 8.07 -9.08 25.45
C LEU A 116 9.41 -8.68 26.10
N ILE A 117 9.88 -9.47 27.07
CA ILE A 117 11.23 -9.25 27.61
C ILE A 117 12.28 -9.68 26.59
N PRO A 118 13.47 -9.06 26.56
CA PRO A 118 14.55 -9.48 25.70
C PRO A 118 14.91 -10.96 25.91
N GLY A 119 14.96 -11.73 24.81
CA GLY A 119 15.26 -13.15 24.87
C GLY A 119 14.11 -14.05 25.33
N ALA A 120 12.87 -13.54 25.32
CA ALA A 120 11.68 -14.34 25.60
C ALA A 120 11.62 -15.60 24.73
N THR A 121 11.27 -16.72 25.33
CA THR A 121 11.04 -18.02 24.66
C THR A 121 9.57 -18.42 24.65
N SER A 122 8.70 -17.60 25.28
CA SER A 122 7.25 -17.78 25.36
C SER A 122 6.58 -16.39 25.38
N LEU A 123 5.36 -16.30 24.85
CA LEU A 123 4.60 -15.05 24.74
C LEU A 123 4.10 -14.49 26.10
N ASP A 124 4.12 -15.26 27.16
CA ASP A 124 3.76 -14.85 28.51
C ASP A 124 4.91 -14.20 29.30
N GLN A 125 6.13 -14.27 28.77
CA GLN A 125 7.30 -13.62 29.36
C GLN A 125 7.32 -12.11 29.03
N THR A 126 6.51 -11.35 29.76
CA THR A 126 6.23 -9.95 29.47
C THR A 126 6.40 -9.05 30.67
N VAL A 127 6.49 -7.75 30.40
CA VAL A 127 6.38 -6.66 31.36
C VAL A 127 5.39 -5.61 30.85
N PRO A 128 4.76 -4.81 31.71
CA PRO A 128 3.92 -3.72 31.27
C PRO A 128 4.68 -2.70 30.41
N VAL A 129 4.08 -2.22 29.32
CA VAL A 129 4.64 -1.11 28.54
C VAL A 129 4.67 0.18 29.36
N LYS A 130 5.66 1.02 29.13
CA LYS A 130 5.80 2.34 29.79
C LYS A 130 5.18 3.46 28.97
N THR A 131 5.17 3.31 27.64
CA THR A 131 4.67 4.30 26.70
C THR A 131 3.36 3.80 26.10
N LYS A 132 2.29 4.61 26.16
CA LYS A 132 1.03 4.27 25.50
C LYS A 132 1.21 4.25 23.99
N ILE A 133 0.55 3.31 23.32
CA ILE A 133 0.46 3.31 21.86
C ILE A 133 -0.42 4.51 21.45
N THR A 134 0.06 5.33 20.51
CA THR A 134 -0.72 6.42 19.93
C THR A 134 -1.13 6.12 18.49
N ILE A 135 -2.09 6.87 17.95
CA ILE A 135 -2.47 6.82 16.54
C ILE A 135 -1.24 7.06 15.64
N HIS A 136 -0.38 8.03 15.99
CA HIS A 136 0.87 8.29 15.29
C HIS A 136 1.78 7.05 15.25
N HIS A 137 1.93 6.33 16.36
CA HIS A 137 2.73 5.09 16.38
C HIS A 137 2.19 4.00 15.45
N LEU A 138 0.86 3.88 15.33
CA LEU A 138 0.24 2.91 14.40
C LEU A 138 0.52 3.27 12.94
N LEU A 139 0.30 4.55 12.57
CA LEU A 139 0.49 5.04 11.19
C LEU A 139 1.94 4.98 10.73
N THR A 140 2.89 5.17 11.66
CA THR A 140 4.33 5.20 11.36
C THR A 140 5.02 3.86 11.57
N HIS A 141 4.28 2.79 11.89
CA HIS A 141 4.84 1.47 12.21
C HIS A 141 5.87 1.48 13.34
N THR A 142 5.66 2.35 14.34
CA THR A 142 6.51 2.45 15.55
C THR A 142 5.78 2.01 16.82
N SER A 143 4.64 1.33 16.68
CA SER A 143 3.79 0.91 17.81
C SER A 143 4.33 -0.28 18.61
N GLY A 144 5.27 -1.05 18.06
CA GLY A 144 5.74 -2.32 18.64
C GLY A 144 4.85 -3.52 18.28
N LEU A 145 3.76 -3.33 17.51
CA LEU A 145 2.98 -4.43 16.93
C LEU A 145 3.80 -5.19 15.90
N SER A 146 3.45 -6.45 15.63
CA SER A 146 4.12 -7.30 14.66
C SER A 146 3.28 -7.53 13.38
N LEU A 147 3.80 -8.38 12.50
CA LEU A 147 3.15 -8.86 11.28
C LEU A 147 3.53 -10.34 11.08
N PHE A 148 2.68 -11.10 10.38
CA PHE A 148 2.87 -12.53 10.11
C PHE A 148 4.15 -12.86 9.28
N THR A 149 4.77 -11.87 8.67
CA THR A 149 6.03 -12.02 7.92
C THR A 149 7.27 -11.68 8.74
N ASN A 150 7.10 -11.13 9.95
CA ASN A 150 8.24 -10.79 10.81
C ASN A 150 8.82 -12.08 11.42
N PRO A 151 10.13 -12.15 11.60
CA PRO A 151 10.75 -13.31 12.24
C PRO A 151 10.47 -13.35 13.75
N GLY A 152 10.72 -14.50 14.36
CA GLY A 152 10.66 -14.68 15.79
C GLY A 152 9.29 -15.03 16.35
N LEU A 153 9.25 -15.17 17.67
CA LEU A 153 8.12 -15.74 18.42
C LEU A 153 6.78 -15.02 18.15
N LEU A 154 6.82 -13.70 18.06
CA LEU A 154 5.60 -12.92 17.84
C LEU A 154 5.13 -13.02 16.38
N GLY A 155 6.04 -12.92 15.40
CA GLY A 155 5.71 -13.13 13.98
C GLY A 155 5.10 -14.51 13.73
N GLU A 156 5.64 -15.56 14.34
CA GLU A 156 5.08 -16.92 14.28
C GLU A 156 3.65 -16.99 14.84
N ALA A 157 3.37 -16.29 15.95
CA ALA A 157 2.03 -16.22 16.52
C ALA A 157 1.05 -15.52 15.56
N TYR A 158 1.46 -14.41 14.95
CA TYR A 158 0.68 -13.71 13.93
C TYR A 158 0.43 -14.59 12.70
N ALA A 159 1.45 -15.33 12.24
CA ALA A 159 1.35 -16.23 11.08
C ALA A 159 0.37 -17.38 11.35
N LYS A 160 0.45 -18.01 12.52
CA LYS A 160 -0.42 -19.11 12.93
C LYS A 160 -1.90 -18.72 12.88
N GLU A 161 -2.22 -17.49 13.23
CA GLU A 161 -3.59 -16.97 13.29
C GLU A 161 -3.93 -16.08 12.07
N LYS A 162 -2.99 -15.94 11.10
CA LYS A 162 -3.15 -15.12 9.89
C LYS A 162 -3.51 -13.65 10.17
N LEU A 163 -3.05 -13.08 11.28
CA LEU A 163 -3.36 -11.70 11.67
C LEU A 163 -2.77 -10.71 10.68
N GLY A 164 -3.59 -9.73 10.24
CA GLY A 164 -3.20 -8.68 9.29
C GLY A 164 -3.52 -8.95 7.81
N LEU A 165 -3.94 -10.19 7.45
CA LEU A 165 -4.41 -10.49 6.10
C LEU A 165 -5.49 -11.60 6.06
N ALA A 166 -6.18 -11.83 7.16
CA ALA A 166 -7.27 -12.78 7.22
C ALA A 166 -8.58 -12.12 6.78
N LEU A 167 -8.93 -12.22 5.49
CA LEU A 167 -10.16 -11.63 4.94
C LEU A 167 -11.45 -12.33 5.40
N ALA A 168 -11.33 -13.45 6.11
CA ALA A 168 -12.43 -14.23 6.69
C ALA A 168 -12.11 -14.57 8.15
N TYR A 169 -11.92 -13.55 9.00
CA TYR A 169 -11.62 -13.73 10.43
C TYR A 169 -12.88 -13.63 11.31
N GLY A 170 -14.00 -13.29 10.72
CA GLY A 170 -15.26 -13.04 11.42
C GLY A 170 -15.45 -11.60 11.88
N GLY A 171 -14.80 -10.64 11.18
CA GLY A 171 -14.87 -9.19 11.39
C GLY A 171 -13.57 -8.58 11.90
N LEU A 172 -13.33 -7.33 11.49
CA LEU A 172 -12.13 -6.58 11.85
C LEU A 172 -12.00 -6.38 13.37
N ASP A 173 -13.11 -6.21 14.08
CA ASP A 173 -13.17 -6.08 15.53
C ASP A 173 -12.56 -7.28 16.25
N LYS A 174 -12.90 -8.50 15.81
CA LYS A 174 -12.35 -9.74 16.41
C LYS A 174 -10.86 -9.87 16.15
N MET A 175 -10.43 -9.58 14.92
CA MET A 175 -9.02 -9.64 14.59
C MET A 175 -8.21 -8.63 15.41
N VAL A 176 -8.68 -7.39 15.55
CA VAL A 176 -7.99 -6.35 16.31
C VAL A 176 -7.98 -6.65 17.82
N ARG A 177 -9.06 -7.19 18.39
CA ARG A 177 -9.06 -7.69 19.78
C ARG A 177 -7.98 -8.74 19.98
N ARG A 178 -7.87 -9.70 19.06
CA ARG A 178 -6.84 -10.73 19.13
C ARG A 178 -5.43 -10.14 19.02
N ILE A 179 -5.21 -9.15 18.18
CA ILE A 179 -3.94 -8.41 18.09
C ILE A 179 -3.61 -7.76 19.44
N ALA A 180 -4.60 -7.16 20.12
CA ALA A 180 -4.42 -6.49 21.41
C ALA A 180 -4.08 -7.44 22.57
N GLU A 181 -4.43 -8.74 22.46
CA GLU A 181 -4.07 -9.77 23.42
C GLU A 181 -2.61 -10.24 23.32
N LEU A 182 -1.96 -9.95 22.19
CA LEU A 182 -0.55 -10.31 21.97
C LEU A 182 0.35 -9.19 22.52
N PRO A 183 1.55 -9.54 23.05
CA PRO A 183 2.48 -8.54 23.52
C PRO A 183 3.06 -7.71 22.36
N LEU A 184 3.62 -6.56 22.70
CA LEU A 184 4.44 -5.77 21.79
C LEU A 184 5.85 -6.34 21.74
N GLU A 185 6.52 -6.16 20.62
CA GLU A 185 7.93 -6.55 20.44
C GLU A 185 8.89 -5.44 20.91
N TRP A 186 8.44 -4.17 20.77
CA TRP A 186 9.21 -2.98 21.12
C TRP A 186 8.34 -1.98 21.88
N GLU A 187 8.98 -1.21 22.75
CA GLU A 187 8.33 -0.02 23.36
C GLU A 187 7.89 0.94 22.24
N PRO A 188 6.65 1.44 22.27
CA PRO A 188 6.14 2.39 21.29
C PRO A 188 7.08 3.58 21.08
N GLY A 189 7.34 3.93 19.82
CA GLY A 189 8.24 5.01 19.40
C GLY A 189 9.73 4.65 19.35
N ARG A 190 10.14 3.43 19.71
CA ARG A 190 11.57 3.06 19.81
C ARG A 190 12.16 2.49 18.54
N LYS A 191 11.37 1.72 17.80
CA LYS A 191 11.81 1.03 16.59
C LYS A 191 10.75 1.16 15.50
N TRP A 192 11.20 1.19 14.27
CA TRP A 192 10.34 1.00 13.12
C TRP A 192 10.27 -0.49 12.79
N GLN A 193 9.07 -1.02 12.75
CA GLN A 193 8.83 -2.41 12.37
C GLN A 193 7.50 -2.51 11.65
N TYR A 194 7.54 -3.01 10.43
CA TYR A 194 6.34 -3.16 9.63
C TYR A 194 5.31 -4.05 10.33
N SER A 195 4.07 -3.58 10.44
CA SER A 195 3.12 -4.15 11.38
C SER A 195 1.67 -4.07 10.91
N THR A 196 0.78 -4.69 11.69
CA THR A 196 -0.69 -4.61 11.56
C THR A 196 -1.29 -3.27 12.02
N GLY A 197 -0.47 -2.25 12.22
CA GLY A 197 -0.94 -0.92 12.67
C GLY A 197 -2.08 -0.34 11.82
N SER A 198 -2.05 -0.54 10.49
CA SER A 198 -3.12 -0.06 9.61
C SER A 198 -4.45 -0.81 9.77
N ASP A 199 -4.43 -2.07 10.21
CA ASP A 199 -5.67 -2.80 10.54
C ASP A 199 -6.29 -2.23 11.82
N VAL A 200 -5.45 -1.89 12.81
CA VAL A 200 -5.90 -1.21 14.04
C VAL A 200 -6.44 0.19 13.72
N ILE A 201 -5.78 0.95 12.82
CA ILE A 201 -6.31 2.22 12.30
C ILE A 201 -7.66 2.02 11.62
N GLY A 202 -7.81 1.00 10.77
CA GLY A 202 -9.10 0.67 10.15
C GLY A 202 -10.21 0.46 11.19
N ARG A 203 -9.91 -0.23 12.29
CA ARG A 203 -10.86 -0.41 13.39
C ARG A 203 -11.18 0.89 14.12
N ILE A 204 -10.21 1.79 14.31
CA ILE A 204 -10.46 3.12 14.88
C ILE A 204 -11.38 3.93 13.94
N VAL A 205 -11.19 3.86 12.62
CA VAL A 205 -12.10 4.48 11.64
C VAL A 205 -13.53 3.95 11.81
N GLU A 206 -13.71 2.63 11.97
CA GLU A 206 -15.05 2.05 12.22
C GLU A 206 -15.68 2.56 13.51
N VAL A 207 -14.94 2.57 14.61
CA VAL A 207 -15.43 3.00 15.94
C VAL A 207 -15.82 4.48 15.92
N VAL A 208 -14.96 5.33 15.35
CA VAL A 208 -15.18 6.77 15.32
C VAL A 208 -16.27 7.17 14.34
N SER A 209 -16.33 6.55 13.15
CA SER A 209 -17.34 6.88 12.14
C SER A 209 -18.70 6.24 12.42
N GLY A 210 -18.75 5.09 13.10
CA GLY A 210 -19.95 4.27 13.26
C GLY A 210 -20.27 3.45 11.99
N MET A 211 -19.37 3.39 11.02
CA MET A 211 -19.51 2.67 9.75
C MET A 211 -18.53 1.51 9.70
N THR A 212 -18.83 0.45 8.95
CA THR A 212 -17.84 -0.57 8.58
C THR A 212 -16.80 0.04 7.64
N LEU A 213 -15.57 -0.47 7.66
CA LEU A 213 -14.45 0.13 6.91
C LEU A 213 -14.71 0.17 5.40
N ASP A 214 -15.33 -0.89 4.86
CA ASP A 214 -15.74 -0.97 3.45
C ASP A 214 -16.72 0.15 3.06
N LYS A 215 -17.73 0.39 3.88
CA LYS A 215 -18.72 1.46 3.66
C LYS A 215 -18.10 2.84 3.78
N TYR A 216 -17.21 3.02 4.79
CA TYR A 216 -16.52 4.30 4.96
C TYR A 216 -15.66 4.62 3.74
N PHE A 217 -14.86 3.66 3.26
CA PHE A 217 -14.04 3.85 2.07
C PHE A 217 -14.90 4.10 0.82
N ALA A 218 -15.94 3.29 0.61
CA ALA A 218 -16.82 3.45 -0.54
C ALA A 218 -17.43 4.85 -0.60
N THR A 219 -18.10 5.29 0.46
CA THR A 219 -18.86 6.55 0.46
C THR A 219 -18.01 7.80 0.60
N ARG A 220 -16.85 7.71 1.28
CA ARG A 220 -16.06 8.89 1.61
C ARG A 220 -14.83 9.07 0.71
N ILE A 221 -14.39 8.01 0.01
CA ILE A 221 -13.18 8.06 -0.83
C ILE A 221 -13.50 7.57 -2.24
N PHE A 222 -14.03 6.35 -2.41
CA PHE A 222 -14.12 5.74 -3.74
C PHE A 222 -15.18 6.39 -4.62
N GLU A 223 -16.41 6.55 -4.12
CA GLU A 223 -17.49 7.22 -4.85
C GLU A 223 -17.13 8.66 -5.25
N PRO A 224 -16.62 9.54 -4.33
CA PRO A 224 -16.21 10.88 -4.71
C PRO A 224 -15.09 10.92 -5.76
N LEU A 225 -14.15 9.96 -5.72
CA LEU A 225 -13.03 9.89 -6.67
C LEU A 225 -13.39 9.13 -7.96
N GLY A 226 -14.58 8.53 -8.07
CA GLY A 226 -14.98 7.69 -9.20
C GLY A 226 -14.19 6.38 -9.30
N MET A 227 -13.75 5.80 -8.17
CA MET A 227 -13.03 4.52 -8.08
C MET A 227 -14.03 3.36 -8.02
N THR A 228 -14.65 3.05 -9.14
CA THR A 228 -15.80 2.14 -9.21
C THR A 228 -15.47 0.65 -9.09
N ASP A 229 -14.21 0.29 -9.34
CA ASP A 229 -13.73 -1.09 -9.33
C ASP A 229 -12.84 -1.39 -8.11
N THR A 230 -12.79 -0.46 -7.12
CA THR A 230 -11.99 -0.62 -5.91
C THR A 230 -12.85 -1.01 -4.72
N GLY A 231 -12.42 -2.05 -3.99
CA GLY A 231 -13.12 -2.53 -2.81
C GLY A 231 -12.35 -3.63 -2.08
N PHE A 232 -12.96 -4.19 -1.02
CA PHE A 232 -12.36 -5.29 -0.25
C PHE A 232 -12.61 -6.68 -0.86
N SER A 233 -13.39 -6.75 -1.93
CA SER A 233 -13.71 -8.02 -2.61
C SER A 233 -13.97 -7.80 -4.08
N VAL A 234 -13.86 -8.87 -4.85
CA VAL A 234 -14.25 -8.92 -6.26
C VAL A 234 -15.66 -9.50 -6.37
N PRO A 235 -16.62 -8.77 -6.98
CA PRO A 235 -17.94 -9.30 -7.26
C PRO A 235 -17.87 -10.55 -8.14
N GLU A 236 -18.76 -11.50 -7.95
CA GLU A 236 -18.80 -12.74 -8.74
C GLU A 236 -18.97 -12.48 -10.24
N SER A 237 -19.69 -11.43 -10.62
CA SER A 237 -19.85 -11.01 -12.02
C SER A 237 -18.55 -10.52 -12.66
N GLU A 238 -17.56 -10.06 -11.85
CA GLU A 238 -16.31 -9.46 -12.30
C GLU A 238 -15.11 -10.40 -12.16
N ILE A 239 -15.32 -11.66 -11.76
CA ILE A 239 -14.23 -12.61 -11.50
C ILE A 239 -13.37 -12.88 -12.75
N SER A 240 -13.92 -12.70 -13.95
CA SER A 240 -13.17 -12.81 -15.20
C SER A 240 -12.13 -11.72 -15.40
N ARG A 241 -12.28 -10.56 -14.70
CA ARG A 241 -11.32 -9.45 -14.69
C ARG A 241 -10.27 -9.60 -13.59
N PHE A 242 -10.40 -10.61 -12.72
CA PHE A 242 -9.48 -10.84 -11.61
C PHE A 242 -8.38 -11.79 -12.05
N PRO A 243 -7.09 -11.41 -12.06
CA PRO A 243 -6.02 -12.26 -12.53
C PRO A 243 -5.61 -13.29 -11.47
N PRO A 244 -5.09 -14.45 -11.87
CA PRO A 244 -4.31 -15.34 -11.01
C PRO A 244 -3.20 -14.58 -10.29
N LEU A 245 -2.79 -15.09 -9.12
CA LEU A 245 -1.61 -14.64 -8.39
C LEU A 245 -0.50 -15.66 -8.60
N TYR A 246 0.68 -15.18 -8.97
CA TYR A 246 1.87 -15.99 -9.19
C TYR A 246 2.88 -15.82 -8.06
N GLU A 247 3.75 -16.80 -7.90
CA GLU A 247 4.88 -16.76 -6.97
C GLU A 247 6.17 -17.06 -7.73
N ALA A 248 7.21 -16.27 -7.46
CA ALA A 248 8.52 -16.47 -8.05
C ALA A 248 9.16 -17.76 -7.53
N THR A 249 9.75 -18.52 -8.44
CA THR A 249 10.48 -19.77 -8.16
C THR A 249 11.92 -19.69 -8.67
N VAL A 250 12.74 -20.67 -8.32
CA VAL A 250 14.07 -20.81 -8.90
C VAL A 250 13.94 -21.09 -10.40
N GLY A 251 14.20 -20.07 -11.21
CA GLY A 251 14.17 -20.18 -12.67
C GLY A 251 12.87 -19.75 -13.36
N GLY A 252 11.89 -19.18 -12.61
CA GLY A 252 10.64 -18.71 -13.21
C GLY A 252 9.59 -18.29 -12.21
N MET A 253 8.37 -18.73 -12.43
CA MET A 253 7.22 -18.49 -11.54
C MET A 253 6.25 -19.67 -11.59
N ALA A 254 5.40 -19.78 -10.59
CA ALA A 254 4.32 -20.77 -10.49
C ALA A 254 3.01 -20.12 -10.09
N LEU A 255 1.88 -20.72 -10.43
CA LEU A 255 0.57 -20.31 -9.97
C LEU A 255 0.49 -20.47 -8.44
N HIS A 256 0.25 -19.39 -7.73
CA HIS A 256 0.08 -19.36 -6.27
C HIS A 256 -1.40 -19.46 -5.88
N GLU A 257 -2.26 -18.65 -6.51
CA GLU A 257 -3.70 -18.62 -6.24
C GLU A 257 -4.50 -18.37 -7.51
N ALA A 258 -5.42 -19.27 -7.84
CA ALA A 258 -6.37 -19.07 -8.93
C ALA A 258 -7.56 -18.19 -8.48
N PRO A 259 -8.19 -17.42 -9.39
CA PRO A 259 -9.31 -16.53 -9.06
C PRO A 259 -10.48 -17.25 -8.38
N GLU A 260 -10.78 -18.48 -8.80
CA GLU A 260 -11.92 -19.27 -8.34
C GLU A 260 -11.84 -19.67 -6.86
N VAL A 261 -10.61 -19.76 -6.34
CA VAL A 261 -10.36 -20.13 -4.93
C VAL A 261 -9.92 -18.96 -4.05
N SER A 262 -9.81 -17.79 -4.64
CA SER A 262 -9.29 -16.60 -3.95
C SER A 262 -10.10 -16.20 -2.72
N ALA A 263 -9.37 -15.77 -1.70
CA ALA A 263 -9.96 -15.20 -0.49
C ALA A 263 -10.66 -13.84 -0.76
N TRP A 264 -10.33 -13.14 -1.85
CA TRP A 264 -10.95 -11.86 -2.24
C TRP A 264 -12.29 -11.99 -2.95
N ARG A 265 -12.79 -13.20 -3.18
CA ARG A 265 -14.18 -13.35 -3.71
C ARG A 265 -15.18 -12.81 -2.72
N GLN A 266 -16.17 -12.07 -3.21
CA GLN A 266 -17.18 -11.38 -2.39
C GLN A 266 -17.86 -12.31 -1.36
N ALA A 267 -18.18 -13.53 -1.74
CA ALA A 267 -18.81 -14.51 -0.86
C ALA A 267 -17.93 -14.98 0.33
N ARG A 268 -16.63 -14.63 0.32
CA ARG A 268 -15.65 -15.10 1.33
C ARG A 268 -15.15 -14.02 2.26
N VAL A 269 -15.35 -12.74 1.92
CA VAL A 269 -14.82 -11.62 2.72
C VAL A 269 -15.80 -11.22 3.79
N ASP A 270 -15.38 -11.27 5.05
CA ASP A 270 -16.10 -10.74 6.21
C ASP A 270 -15.25 -9.80 7.07
N THR A 271 -13.96 -9.64 6.74
CA THR A 271 -12.99 -8.86 7.50
C THR A 271 -12.29 -7.87 6.59
N PHE A 272 -12.53 -6.58 6.82
CA PHE A 272 -12.03 -5.49 5.97
C PHE A 272 -10.66 -5.02 6.44
N CYS A 273 -9.61 -5.73 6.03
CA CYS A 273 -8.23 -5.49 6.47
C CYS A 273 -7.69 -4.16 5.94
N GLY A 274 -7.54 -3.15 6.80
CA GLY A 274 -6.99 -1.84 6.45
C GLY A 274 -5.51 -1.86 6.07
N GLY A 275 -4.81 -2.95 6.37
CA GLY A 275 -3.40 -3.15 6.02
C GLY A 275 -3.14 -3.76 4.65
N GLY A 276 -4.15 -4.40 4.00
CA GLY A 276 -3.87 -5.12 2.75
C GLY A 276 -5.07 -5.70 2.02
N GLY A 277 -6.29 -5.36 2.42
CA GLY A 277 -7.51 -6.03 1.97
C GLY A 277 -8.06 -5.57 0.63
N LEU A 278 -7.61 -4.47 0.05
CA LEU A 278 -8.19 -3.90 -1.16
C LEU A 278 -7.74 -4.61 -2.44
N VAL A 279 -8.66 -4.61 -3.39
CA VAL A 279 -8.46 -4.86 -4.81
C VAL A 279 -8.90 -3.63 -5.59
N GLY A 280 -8.41 -3.47 -6.82
CA GLY A 280 -8.82 -2.35 -7.68
C GLY A 280 -8.14 -2.36 -9.03
N THR A 281 -8.54 -1.46 -9.92
CA THR A 281 -7.89 -1.24 -11.20
C THR A 281 -6.77 -0.21 -11.11
N ILE A 282 -5.87 -0.20 -12.10
CA ILE A 282 -4.77 0.77 -12.17
C ILE A 282 -5.31 2.20 -12.35
N ASP A 283 -6.41 2.37 -13.07
CA ASP A 283 -7.08 3.67 -13.27
C ASP A 283 -7.67 4.20 -11.97
N ASP A 284 -8.32 3.35 -11.18
CA ASP A 284 -8.87 3.75 -9.88
C ASP A 284 -7.74 4.18 -8.94
N TYR A 285 -6.65 3.39 -8.87
CA TYR A 285 -5.54 3.76 -8.02
C TYR A 285 -4.82 5.02 -8.50
N TRP A 286 -4.76 5.25 -9.83
CA TRP A 286 -4.29 6.52 -10.36
C TRP A 286 -5.14 7.69 -9.89
N ARG A 287 -6.48 7.59 -9.90
CA ARG A 287 -7.37 8.65 -9.37
C ARG A 287 -7.07 8.97 -7.91
N PHE A 288 -6.86 7.95 -7.08
CA PHE A 288 -6.43 8.14 -5.70
C PHE A 288 -5.08 8.86 -5.61
N ALA A 289 -4.08 8.41 -6.35
CA ALA A 289 -2.76 9.01 -6.34
C ALA A 289 -2.75 10.42 -6.95
N GLU A 290 -3.59 10.68 -7.96
CA GLU A 290 -3.79 12.01 -8.55
C GLU A 290 -4.44 12.98 -7.57
N MET A 291 -5.43 12.53 -6.79
CA MET A 291 -5.99 13.30 -5.68
C MET A 291 -4.87 13.71 -4.68
N LEU A 292 -3.96 12.80 -4.36
CA LEU A 292 -2.81 13.10 -3.49
C LEU A 292 -1.87 14.12 -4.14
N ARG A 293 -1.53 13.98 -5.45
CA ARG A 293 -0.70 14.94 -6.19
C ARG A 293 -1.35 16.33 -6.22
N ALA A 294 -2.64 16.38 -6.47
CA ALA A 294 -3.39 17.62 -6.60
C ALA A 294 -3.75 18.31 -5.27
N GLY A 295 -3.08 17.93 -4.17
CA GLY A 295 -3.26 18.60 -2.88
C GLY A 295 -4.54 18.20 -2.13
N GLY A 296 -5.05 16.99 -2.40
CA GLY A 296 -6.22 16.43 -1.72
C GLY A 296 -7.55 16.63 -2.44
N VAL A 297 -7.53 17.05 -3.70
CA VAL A 297 -8.72 17.33 -4.53
C VAL A 297 -8.63 16.60 -5.87
N LEU A 298 -9.73 16.04 -6.35
CA LEU A 298 -9.86 15.52 -7.72
C LEU A 298 -11.27 15.85 -8.25
N ASN A 299 -11.36 16.36 -9.47
CA ASN A 299 -12.62 16.67 -10.16
C ASN A 299 -13.60 17.55 -9.34
N GLY A 300 -13.08 18.43 -8.49
CA GLY A 300 -13.87 19.28 -7.59
C GLY A 300 -14.21 18.64 -6.24
N GLU A 301 -14.00 17.34 -6.08
CA GLU A 301 -14.22 16.62 -4.83
C GLU A 301 -12.98 16.75 -3.93
N ARG A 302 -13.17 17.28 -2.73
CA ARG A 302 -12.11 17.49 -1.74
C ARG A 302 -12.13 16.39 -0.69
N ILE A 303 -11.09 15.56 -0.69
CA ILE A 303 -10.90 14.46 0.27
C ILE A 303 -10.11 14.95 1.50
N LEU A 304 -9.02 15.70 1.28
CA LEU A 304 -8.20 16.29 2.33
C LEU A 304 -7.85 17.75 2.01
N SER A 305 -7.48 18.53 3.01
CA SER A 305 -6.87 19.83 2.78
C SER A 305 -5.40 19.69 2.37
N PRO A 306 -4.85 20.65 1.61
CA PRO A 306 -3.43 20.63 1.26
C PRO A 306 -2.50 20.59 2.48
N ARG A 307 -2.91 21.19 3.61
CA ARG A 307 -2.10 21.20 4.84
C ARG A 307 -2.08 19.83 5.52
N THR A 308 -3.23 19.19 5.62
CA THR A 308 -3.33 17.82 6.18
C THR A 308 -2.56 16.84 5.30
N LEU A 309 -2.68 16.96 3.98
CA LEU A 309 -1.91 16.13 3.06
C LEU A 309 -0.40 16.35 3.19
N SER A 310 0.07 17.61 3.28
CA SER A 310 1.49 17.90 3.51
C SER A 310 1.98 17.31 4.83
N LEU A 311 1.17 17.38 5.90
CA LEU A 311 1.47 16.71 7.16
C LEU A 311 1.59 15.19 6.96
N ALA A 312 0.65 14.57 6.26
CA ALA A 312 0.64 13.12 6.08
C ALA A 312 1.78 12.61 5.19
N ALA A 313 2.23 13.40 4.21
CA ALA A 313 3.25 13.05 3.23
C ALA A 313 4.69 13.34 3.68
N CYS A 314 4.92 14.07 4.77
CA CYS A 314 6.27 14.34 5.27
C CYS A 314 6.83 13.17 6.09
N ASN A 315 8.15 13.19 6.36
CA ASN A 315 8.77 12.20 7.25
C ASN A 315 8.34 12.43 8.71
N HIS A 316 7.87 11.39 9.36
CA HIS A 316 7.45 11.37 10.76
C HIS A 316 8.44 10.64 11.70
N LEU A 317 9.52 10.09 11.15
CA LEU A 317 10.58 9.47 11.94
C LEU A 317 11.64 10.52 12.31
N PRO A 318 12.39 10.34 13.41
CA PRO A 318 13.48 11.24 13.79
C PRO A 318 14.66 11.24 12.82
N GLY A 319 14.73 10.25 11.92
CA GLY A 319 15.74 10.09 10.89
C GLY A 319 15.20 9.31 9.72
N ASP A 320 16.07 8.56 9.04
CA ASP A 320 15.68 7.60 8.02
C ASP A 320 15.33 6.22 8.60
N LEU A 321 14.82 5.33 7.77
CA LEU A 321 14.45 3.97 8.18
C LEU A 321 15.67 3.19 8.70
N ALA A 322 16.86 3.38 8.12
CA ALA A 322 18.08 2.69 8.53
C ALA A 322 18.45 2.98 10.00
N SER A 323 18.11 4.16 10.50
CA SER A 323 18.36 4.57 11.89
C SER A 323 17.41 3.95 12.91
N MET A 324 16.26 3.43 12.49
CA MET A 324 15.19 2.95 13.38
C MET A 324 14.76 1.51 13.11
N ALA A 325 14.89 1.01 11.88
CA ALA A 325 14.39 -0.31 11.51
C ALA A 325 15.18 -1.44 12.17
N THR A 326 14.48 -2.51 12.47
CA THR A 326 15.08 -3.74 13.01
C THR A 326 15.64 -4.63 11.91
N GLU A 327 15.03 -4.60 10.73
CA GLU A 327 15.37 -5.44 9.58
C GLU A 327 15.04 -4.74 8.27
N VAL A 328 15.73 -5.15 7.19
CA VAL A 328 15.37 -4.75 5.81
C VAL A 328 14.11 -5.48 5.41
N TRP A 329 13.10 -4.72 4.97
CA TRP A 329 11.82 -5.28 4.55
C TRP A 329 11.59 -5.08 3.05
N ALA A 330 11.38 -6.18 2.33
CA ALA A 330 11.11 -6.22 0.88
C ALA A 330 12.19 -5.47 0.05
N GLU A 331 11.77 -4.73 -0.98
CA GLU A 331 12.65 -3.89 -1.81
C GLU A 331 12.85 -2.47 -1.25
N THR A 332 12.33 -2.15 -0.08
CA THR A 332 12.41 -0.81 0.49
C THR A 332 13.85 -0.46 0.82
N GLN A 333 14.35 0.61 0.22
CA GLN A 333 15.63 1.19 0.63
C GLN A 333 15.45 1.86 1.99
N PHE A 334 16.40 1.68 2.88
CA PHE A 334 16.32 2.19 4.24
C PHE A 334 17.20 3.42 4.45
N ASP A 335 18.39 3.44 3.82
CA ASP A 335 19.24 4.62 3.84
C ASP A 335 18.65 5.75 3.00
N GLY A 336 18.57 6.95 3.54
CA GLY A 336 18.05 8.12 2.86
C GLY A 336 16.54 8.10 2.59
N VAL A 337 15.80 7.14 3.17
CA VAL A 337 14.34 7.04 3.06
C VAL A 337 13.73 7.08 4.45
N GLY A 338 12.82 8.01 4.70
CA GLY A 338 12.00 8.10 5.91
C GLY A 338 10.64 7.42 5.74
N PHE A 339 9.75 7.65 6.71
CA PHE A 339 8.39 7.14 6.68
C PHE A 339 7.40 8.20 7.15
N GLY A 340 6.40 8.47 6.30
CA GLY A 340 5.27 9.34 6.59
C GLY A 340 4.02 8.54 6.98
N LEU A 341 2.87 9.20 7.05
CA LEU A 341 1.61 8.52 7.34
C LEU A 341 1.07 7.77 6.11
N LEU A 342 1.51 8.15 4.89
CA LEU A 342 1.08 7.57 3.62
C LEU A 342 2.05 6.50 3.07
N GLY A 343 3.20 6.28 3.71
CA GLY A 343 4.22 5.36 3.23
C GLY A 343 5.64 5.92 3.34
N SER A 344 6.56 5.40 2.54
CA SER A 344 7.96 5.87 2.50
C SER A 344 8.07 7.27 1.91
N VAL A 345 9.06 8.03 2.37
CA VAL A 345 9.37 9.39 1.91
C VAL A 345 10.86 9.48 1.59
N VAL A 346 11.22 9.96 0.41
CA VAL A 346 12.63 10.14 0.02
C VAL A 346 13.21 11.36 0.73
N LEU A 347 14.27 11.16 1.49
CA LEU A 347 15.00 12.21 2.21
C LEU A 347 16.32 12.58 1.53
N ASP A 348 17.02 11.59 1.00
CA ASP A 348 18.31 11.73 0.34
C ASP A 348 18.42 10.70 -0.81
N PRO A 349 18.17 11.11 -2.07
CA PRO A 349 18.24 10.23 -3.22
C PRO A 349 19.62 9.57 -3.43
N ALA A 350 20.69 10.25 -3.06
CA ALA A 350 22.06 9.72 -3.21
C ALA A 350 22.33 8.58 -2.23
N LYS A 351 21.90 8.72 -0.98
CA LYS A 351 21.95 7.62 0.01
C LYS A 351 21.06 6.47 -0.37
N ALA A 352 19.84 6.76 -0.82
CA ALA A 352 18.89 5.75 -1.27
C ALA A 352 19.29 5.06 -2.58
N GLN A 353 20.27 5.62 -3.32
CA GLN A 353 20.74 5.13 -4.62
C GLN A 353 19.61 4.94 -5.65
N ILE A 354 18.68 5.89 -5.66
CA ILE A 354 17.56 5.93 -6.61
C ILE A 354 17.46 7.28 -7.28
N SER A 355 17.00 7.30 -8.53
CA SER A 355 16.58 8.53 -9.18
C SER A 355 15.24 8.95 -8.57
N ALA A 356 15.22 10.08 -7.87
CA ALA A 356 14.04 10.59 -7.16
C ALA A 356 14.25 12.06 -6.77
N GLN A 357 13.16 12.74 -6.43
CA GLN A 357 13.19 14.03 -5.75
C GLN A 357 13.09 13.86 -4.24
N VAL A 358 13.68 14.76 -3.47
CA VAL A 358 13.41 14.85 -2.03
C VAL A 358 11.93 15.18 -1.84
N GLY A 359 11.27 14.39 -0.98
CA GLY A 359 9.83 14.52 -0.75
C GLY A 359 8.97 13.63 -1.66
N ASP A 360 9.54 12.86 -2.59
CA ASP A 360 8.80 11.78 -3.26
C ASP A 360 8.28 10.80 -2.20
N TYR A 361 7.00 10.44 -2.28
CA TYR A 361 6.40 9.50 -1.35
C TYR A 361 5.53 8.47 -2.05
N GLY A 362 5.38 7.31 -1.45
CA GLY A 362 4.59 6.22 -2.01
C GLY A 362 4.75 4.92 -1.23
N TRP A 363 4.07 3.89 -1.70
CA TRP A 363 4.15 2.56 -1.10
C TRP A 363 3.88 1.47 -2.15
N GLY A 364 4.07 0.21 -1.76
CA GLY A 364 3.84 -0.91 -2.65
C GLY A 364 3.08 -2.05 -2.02
N GLY A 365 2.59 -2.97 -2.85
CA GLY A 365 1.91 -4.19 -2.47
C GLY A 365 2.81 -5.42 -2.55
N ALA A 366 2.46 -6.46 -1.80
CA ALA A 366 3.22 -7.72 -1.73
C ALA A 366 3.35 -8.43 -3.10
N ALA A 367 2.35 -8.26 -3.97
CA ALA A 367 2.35 -8.85 -5.33
C ALA A 367 3.07 -7.98 -6.38
N GLY A 368 3.96 -7.08 -5.97
CA GLY A 368 4.77 -6.25 -6.87
C GLY A 368 4.08 -4.97 -7.35
N THR A 369 2.85 -4.67 -6.93
CA THR A 369 2.20 -3.39 -7.20
C THR A 369 2.95 -2.25 -6.51
N PHE A 370 2.94 -1.05 -7.09
CA PHE A 370 3.68 0.10 -6.56
C PHE A 370 3.11 1.41 -7.07
N PHE A 371 3.20 2.46 -6.26
CA PHE A 371 2.96 3.83 -6.72
C PHE A 371 3.91 4.80 -6.03
N TRP A 372 4.14 5.94 -6.67
CA TRP A 372 4.68 7.12 -6.00
C TRP A 372 4.08 8.39 -6.57
N VAL A 373 4.06 9.39 -5.71
CA VAL A 373 3.79 10.79 -6.04
C VAL A 373 5.09 11.56 -5.92
N SER A 374 5.45 12.32 -6.94
CA SER A 374 6.58 13.25 -6.94
C SER A 374 6.04 14.68 -6.96
N PRO A 375 5.96 15.37 -5.81
CA PRO A 375 5.50 16.75 -5.77
C PRO A 375 6.44 17.69 -6.54
N GLY A 376 7.77 17.40 -6.53
CA GLY A 376 8.77 18.20 -7.22
C GLY A 376 8.69 18.11 -8.74
N ASP A 377 8.33 16.94 -9.28
CA ASP A 377 8.14 16.72 -10.72
C ASP A 377 6.69 16.87 -11.18
N ASP A 378 5.77 17.15 -10.23
CA ASP A 378 4.32 17.21 -10.43
C ASP A 378 3.79 15.95 -11.14
N MET A 379 4.19 14.77 -10.62
CA MET A 379 4.06 13.48 -11.30
C MET A 379 3.48 12.39 -10.40
N VAL A 380 2.75 11.47 -11.02
CA VAL A 380 2.28 10.20 -10.43
C VAL A 380 2.71 9.04 -11.31
N VAL A 381 3.17 7.97 -10.69
CA VAL A 381 3.44 6.70 -11.39
C VAL A 381 2.79 5.56 -10.63
N VAL A 382 2.15 4.65 -11.38
CA VAL A 382 1.50 3.44 -10.85
C VAL A 382 1.97 2.23 -11.65
N LEU A 383 2.32 1.16 -10.94
CA LEU A 383 2.67 -0.15 -11.49
C LEU A 383 1.74 -1.21 -10.92
N PHE A 384 1.12 -2.01 -11.77
CA PHE A 384 0.32 -3.16 -11.37
C PHE A 384 0.89 -4.45 -11.97
N THR A 385 0.99 -5.47 -11.14
CA THR A 385 1.33 -6.86 -11.48
C THR A 385 0.82 -7.78 -10.39
N GLN A 386 0.93 -9.11 -10.58
CA GLN A 386 0.48 -10.11 -9.59
C GLN A 386 1.54 -11.20 -9.41
N LEU A 387 2.72 -10.80 -8.87
CA LEU A 387 3.85 -11.69 -8.58
C LEU A 387 4.34 -11.52 -7.14
N LEU A 388 4.36 -12.59 -6.36
CA LEU A 388 4.94 -12.69 -5.02
C LEU A 388 6.38 -13.24 -5.07
N PRO A 389 7.25 -12.86 -4.12
CA PRO A 389 7.15 -11.63 -3.33
C PRO A 389 7.49 -10.41 -4.18
N SER A 390 7.16 -9.21 -3.70
CA SER A 390 7.47 -7.97 -4.44
C SER A 390 8.96 -7.77 -4.72
N SER A 391 9.82 -8.40 -3.92
CA SER A 391 11.29 -8.39 -4.04
C SER A 391 11.85 -9.42 -5.03
N ALA A 392 11.00 -10.21 -5.70
CA ALA A 392 11.44 -11.24 -6.65
C ALA A 392 12.27 -10.68 -7.82
N ILE A 393 11.92 -9.47 -8.25
CA ILE A 393 12.63 -8.70 -9.29
C ILE A 393 12.67 -7.20 -8.89
N PRO A 394 13.73 -6.45 -9.25
CA PRO A 394 13.92 -5.07 -8.78
C PRO A 394 13.08 -4.05 -9.58
N VAL A 395 11.80 -4.36 -9.84
CA VAL A 395 10.93 -3.57 -10.73
C VAL A 395 10.76 -2.13 -10.28
N ARG A 396 10.70 -1.86 -8.98
CA ARG A 396 10.46 -0.52 -8.45
C ARG A 396 11.64 0.41 -8.69
N LYS A 397 12.86 -0.08 -8.46
CA LYS A 397 14.10 0.67 -8.67
C LYS A 397 14.33 0.93 -10.16
N GLU A 398 14.13 -0.08 -11.00
CA GLU A 398 14.27 0.03 -12.45
C GLU A 398 13.22 0.95 -13.06
N LEU A 399 11.95 0.87 -12.62
CA LEU A 399 10.87 1.73 -13.07
C LEU A 399 11.19 3.20 -12.80
N ARG A 400 11.70 3.56 -11.60
CA ARG A 400 12.14 4.92 -11.30
C ARG A 400 13.20 5.41 -12.27
N ALA A 401 14.23 4.60 -12.53
CA ALA A 401 15.30 4.96 -13.46
C ALA A 401 14.79 5.20 -14.89
N LEU A 402 13.85 4.38 -15.36
CA LEU A 402 13.25 4.50 -16.69
C LEU A 402 12.36 5.73 -16.84
N VAL A 403 11.48 5.98 -15.86
CA VAL A 403 10.56 7.13 -15.87
C VAL A 403 11.35 8.43 -15.79
N HIS A 404 12.22 8.59 -14.78
CA HIS A 404 13.02 9.80 -14.64
C HIS A 404 14.03 9.98 -15.79
N GLY A 405 14.56 8.87 -16.34
CA GLY A 405 15.40 8.90 -17.52
C GLY A 405 14.69 9.38 -18.80
N ALA A 406 13.35 9.42 -18.80
CA ALA A 406 12.53 9.93 -19.90
C ALA A 406 12.15 11.41 -19.73
N LEU A 407 12.35 12.03 -18.56
CA LEU A 407 12.13 13.47 -18.37
C LEU A 407 13.10 14.29 -19.22
N THR A 408 12.61 15.37 -19.85
CA THR A 408 13.40 16.26 -20.72
C THR A 408 13.82 17.57 -20.05
N GLY A 409 13.44 17.77 -18.79
CA GLY A 409 13.63 18.99 -18.02
C GLY A 409 12.33 19.41 -17.35
N ALA A 410 12.43 20.32 -16.41
CA ALA A 410 11.28 20.88 -15.71
C ALA A 410 10.53 21.87 -16.61
#